data_eb5651482f5862932fb58273bcb3b16f
#
_entry.id   eb5651482f5862932fb58273bcb3b16f
#
_cell.length_a   1.000
_cell.length_b   1.000
_cell.length_c   1.000
_cell.angle_alpha   90.00
_cell.angle_beta   90.00
_cell.angle_gamma   90.00
#
_symmetry.space_group_name_H-M   'P 1'
#
loop_
_entity.id
_entity.type
_entity.pdbx_description
1 polymer ?
#
loop_
_entity_poly.entity_id
_entity_poly.type
_entity_poly.pdbx_seq_one_letter_code
_entity_poly.pdbx_strand_id
1 'polypeptide(L)'
;MPDFAKIDKKSVYTTIIGLFLMAVLSLTKIIPELSLSGLTVLIGILFFFVLEHFDKKSHIESGLRFKSFFDDLKKQGVILLVLLPVGTAAATLLIGDMIFKGAFASHILGRTDGMLSFDKIPLLMVQIVIAALGEEIAWRGFFLGKSMRILPFWLCAILSSLLFAIAHISSGSVGLVSYDIFMIFVDSIIYAMIYKKSGNCLISALSHIIGNATGILLLMMYS
;
A
#
# COMPACT_ATOMS: atom_id res chain seq x y z
N MET A 1 -10.40 -2.31 22.67
CA MET A 1 -11.02 -1.13 22.05
C MET A 1 -10.15 0.06 22.35
N PRO A 2 -9.85 0.95 21.40
CA PRO A 2 -9.12 2.18 21.70
C PRO A 2 -9.95 3.04 22.67
N ASP A 3 -9.27 3.66 23.63
CA ASP A 3 -9.89 4.56 24.60
C ASP A 3 -10.19 5.90 23.90
N PHE A 4 -11.42 6.03 23.38
CA PHE A 4 -11.88 7.23 22.65
C PHE A 4 -11.79 8.52 23.47
N ALA A 5 -11.69 8.41 24.81
CA ALA A 5 -11.58 9.56 25.70
C ALA A 5 -10.26 10.32 25.60
N LYS A 6 -9.24 9.74 24.95
CA LYS A 6 -7.90 10.33 24.81
C LYS A 6 -7.61 10.99 23.46
N ILE A 7 -8.51 10.88 22.50
CA ILE A 7 -8.27 11.43 21.16
C ILE A 7 -8.79 12.87 21.09
N ASP A 8 -7.90 13.82 20.85
CA ASP A 8 -8.26 15.22 20.64
C ASP A 8 -9.20 15.37 19.43
N LYS A 9 -10.24 16.19 19.58
CA LYS A 9 -11.21 16.51 18.50
C LYS A 9 -10.52 17.00 17.23
N LYS A 10 -9.43 17.77 17.35
CA LYS A 10 -8.63 18.22 16.19
C LYS A 10 -8.02 17.04 15.43
N SER A 11 -7.51 16.03 16.16
CA SER A 11 -6.97 14.81 15.54
C SER A 11 -8.05 14.04 14.78
N VAL A 12 -9.27 13.96 15.30
CA VAL A 12 -10.41 13.30 14.63
C VAL A 12 -10.77 14.03 13.35
N TYR A 13 -10.97 15.36 13.38
CA TYR A 13 -11.31 16.14 12.19
C TYR A 13 -10.20 16.08 11.15
N THR A 14 -8.94 16.22 11.55
CA THR A 14 -7.79 16.09 10.64
C THR A 14 -7.74 14.71 9.99
N THR A 15 -8.02 13.64 10.74
CA THR A 15 -8.11 12.28 10.20
C THR A 15 -9.21 12.19 9.14
N ILE A 16 -10.42 12.66 9.43
CA ILE A 16 -11.56 12.59 8.50
C ILE A 16 -11.26 13.36 7.21
N ILE A 17 -10.69 14.57 7.32
CA ILE A 17 -10.31 15.38 6.15
C ILE A 17 -9.28 14.65 5.29
N GLY A 18 -8.22 14.09 5.90
CA GLY A 18 -7.20 13.38 5.16
C GLY A 18 -7.71 12.10 4.50
N LEU A 19 -8.56 11.32 5.18
CA LEU A 19 -9.21 10.13 4.62
C LEU A 19 -10.10 10.50 3.42
N PHE A 20 -10.88 11.56 3.54
CA PHE A 20 -11.74 12.06 2.46
C PHE A 20 -10.92 12.50 1.24
N LEU A 21 -9.85 13.28 1.45
CA LEU A 21 -8.97 13.72 0.37
C LEU A 21 -8.30 12.53 -0.33
N MET A 22 -7.76 11.56 0.42
CA MET A 22 -7.19 10.34 -0.18
C MET A 22 -8.23 9.54 -0.98
N ALA A 23 -9.46 9.42 -0.46
CA ALA A 23 -10.52 8.71 -1.17
C ALA A 23 -10.88 9.43 -2.49
N VAL A 24 -11.08 10.74 -2.46
CA VAL A 24 -11.37 11.53 -3.67
C VAL A 24 -10.24 11.40 -4.68
N LEU A 25 -8.99 11.57 -4.27
CA LEU A 25 -7.84 11.47 -5.17
C LEU A 25 -7.68 10.07 -5.77
N SER A 26 -7.93 9.00 -5.00
CA SER A 26 -7.91 7.64 -5.54
C SER A 26 -9.00 7.44 -6.59
N LEU A 27 -10.21 7.96 -6.36
CA LEU A 27 -11.33 7.83 -7.29
C LEU A 27 -11.12 8.61 -8.59
N THR A 28 -10.28 9.65 -8.63
CA THR A 28 -9.93 10.36 -9.87
C THR A 28 -9.26 9.46 -10.90
N LYS A 29 -8.64 8.35 -10.47
CA LYS A 29 -8.05 7.35 -11.37
C LYS A 29 -9.06 6.66 -12.31
N ILE A 30 -10.34 6.65 -11.95
CA ILE A 30 -11.41 6.11 -12.80
C ILE A 30 -11.58 6.97 -14.06
N ILE A 31 -11.21 8.26 -13.99
CA ILE A 31 -11.27 9.21 -15.10
C ILE A 31 -9.82 9.53 -15.50
N PRO A 32 -9.28 8.96 -16.61
CA PRO A 32 -7.88 9.07 -16.97
C PRO A 32 -7.34 10.51 -17.04
N GLU A 33 -8.16 11.44 -17.52
CA GLU A 33 -7.82 12.86 -17.68
C GLU A 33 -7.64 13.58 -16.34
N LEU A 34 -8.23 13.06 -15.26
CA LEU A 34 -8.13 13.61 -13.89
C LEU A 34 -7.12 12.89 -13.02
N SER A 35 -6.37 11.92 -13.57
CA SER A 35 -5.45 11.10 -12.80
C SER A 35 -4.30 11.93 -12.18
N LEU A 36 -4.33 12.06 -10.87
CA LEU A 36 -3.28 12.71 -10.07
C LEU A 36 -2.41 11.64 -9.37
N SER A 37 -1.76 10.81 -10.17
CA SER A 37 -0.88 9.73 -9.67
C SER A 37 0.18 10.30 -8.72
N GLY A 38 0.38 9.61 -7.60
CA GLY A 38 1.35 10.01 -6.58
C GLY A 38 0.85 11.06 -5.57
N LEU A 39 -0.10 11.93 -5.94
CA LEU A 39 -0.61 12.94 -5.01
C LEU A 39 -1.34 12.32 -3.82
N THR A 40 -2.06 11.22 -4.02
CA THR A 40 -2.71 10.47 -2.93
C THR A 40 -1.70 10.03 -1.86
N VAL A 41 -0.53 9.55 -2.29
CA VAL A 41 0.55 9.12 -1.37
C VAL A 41 1.13 10.32 -0.64
N LEU A 42 1.41 11.43 -1.34
CA LEU A 42 1.93 12.65 -0.72
C LEU A 42 0.96 13.21 0.34
N ILE A 43 -0.33 13.26 0.04
CA ILE A 43 -1.37 13.68 0.99
C ILE A 43 -1.41 12.74 2.20
N GLY A 44 -1.38 11.42 1.99
CA GLY A 44 -1.35 10.45 3.07
C GLY A 44 -0.14 10.61 3.99
N ILE A 45 1.05 10.80 3.42
CA ILE A 45 2.29 11.07 4.17
C ILE A 45 2.18 12.37 4.96
N LEU A 46 1.69 13.45 4.34
CA LEU A 46 1.51 14.74 5.00
C LEU A 46 0.61 14.60 6.23
N PHE A 47 -0.58 14.01 6.06
CA PHE A 47 -1.52 13.83 7.16
C PHE A 47 -1.01 12.86 8.22
N PHE A 48 -0.22 11.83 7.84
CA PHE A 48 0.44 10.97 8.79
C PHE A 48 1.33 11.78 9.73
N PHE A 49 2.25 12.59 9.23
CA PHE A 49 3.18 13.35 10.06
C PHE A 49 2.50 14.48 10.85
N VAL A 50 1.48 15.13 10.29
CA VAL A 50 0.67 16.11 11.02
C VAL A 50 0.01 15.45 12.25
N LEU A 51 -0.59 14.26 12.07
CA LEU A 51 -1.22 13.55 13.18
C LEU A 51 -0.20 12.98 14.16
N GLU A 52 0.96 12.49 13.69
CA GLU A 52 2.05 12.08 14.60
C GLU A 52 2.49 13.22 15.52
N HIS A 53 2.48 14.46 15.04
CA HIS A 53 2.77 15.63 15.88
C HIS A 53 1.71 15.84 16.97
N PHE A 54 0.43 15.66 16.64
CA PHE A 54 -0.65 15.75 17.64
C PHE A 54 -0.62 14.55 18.59
N ASP A 55 -0.41 13.35 18.08
CA ASP A 55 -0.38 12.10 18.82
C ASP A 55 0.76 12.06 19.86
N LYS A 56 1.94 12.61 19.54
CA LYS A 56 3.05 12.75 20.49
C LYS A 56 2.65 13.50 21.75
N LYS A 57 1.82 14.53 21.63
CA LYS A 57 1.29 15.28 22.78
C LYS A 57 0.33 14.47 23.63
N SER A 58 -0.31 13.45 23.03
CA SER A 58 -1.29 12.57 23.68
C SER A 58 -0.70 11.20 24.07
N HIS A 59 0.62 11.01 23.95
CA HIS A 59 1.33 9.74 24.23
C HIS A 59 0.76 8.52 23.46
N ILE A 60 0.26 8.73 22.25
CA ILE A 60 -0.23 7.66 21.38
C ILE A 60 0.95 7.09 20.58
N GLU A 61 1.05 5.77 20.51
CA GLU A 61 2.12 5.10 19.76
C GLU A 61 2.03 5.39 18.26
N SER A 62 3.20 5.66 17.65
CA SER A 62 3.35 5.82 16.22
C SER A 62 3.19 4.50 15.48
N GLY A 63 2.57 4.55 14.30
CA GLY A 63 2.57 3.45 13.33
C GLY A 63 3.89 3.30 12.56
N LEU A 64 4.88 4.19 12.78
CA LEU A 64 6.20 4.18 12.16
C LEU A 64 7.26 4.02 13.24
N ARG A 65 7.76 2.79 13.46
CA ARG A 65 8.60 2.44 14.62
C ARG A 65 9.91 1.79 14.21
N PHE A 66 10.95 2.60 14.01
CA PHE A 66 12.29 2.12 13.66
C PHE A 66 12.95 1.29 14.77
N LYS A 67 12.81 1.74 16.03
CA LYS A 67 13.49 1.11 17.18
C LYS A 67 12.98 -0.31 17.47
N SER A 68 11.72 -0.59 17.23
CA SER A 68 11.11 -1.90 17.48
C SER A 68 10.99 -2.76 16.23
N PHE A 69 11.64 -2.39 15.11
CA PHE A 69 11.50 -3.08 13.83
C PHE A 69 11.72 -4.60 13.93
N PHE A 70 12.84 -5.02 14.54
CA PHE A 70 13.15 -6.45 14.66
C PHE A 70 12.23 -7.17 15.65
N ASP A 71 11.80 -6.51 16.71
CA ASP A 71 10.86 -7.10 17.67
C ASP A 71 9.46 -7.24 17.05
N ASP A 72 9.02 -6.24 16.28
CA ASP A 72 7.76 -6.29 15.55
C ASP A 72 7.77 -7.36 14.46
N LEU A 73 8.91 -7.56 13.77
CA LEU A 73 9.08 -8.60 12.77
C LEU A 73 8.99 -10.01 13.36
N LYS A 74 9.53 -10.21 14.58
CA LYS A 74 9.54 -11.51 15.27
C LYS A 74 8.20 -11.89 15.90
N LYS A 75 7.20 -11.02 15.91
CA LYS A 75 5.86 -11.35 16.42
C LYS A 75 5.29 -12.57 15.68
N GLN A 76 4.56 -13.40 16.43
CA GLN A 76 4.05 -14.68 15.92
C GLN A 76 3.29 -14.53 14.58
N GLY A 77 3.74 -15.24 13.56
CA GLY A 77 3.14 -15.29 12.23
C GLY A 77 3.37 -14.05 11.36
N VAL A 78 4.14 -13.04 11.82
CA VAL A 78 4.44 -11.84 11.01
C VAL A 78 5.38 -12.20 9.86
N ILE A 79 6.44 -12.96 10.10
CA ILE A 79 7.39 -13.38 9.06
C ILE A 79 6.69 -14.16 7.94
N LEU A 80 5.76 -15.06 8.31
CA LEU A 80 4.99 -15.82 7.31
C LEU A 80 4.16 -14.88 6.43
N LEU A 81 3.47 -13.89 7.02
CA LEU A 81 2.71 -12.89 6.27
C LEU A 81 3.62 -12.03 5.38
N VAL A 82 4.81 -11.65 5.88
CA VAL A 82 5.77 -10.83 5.11
C VAL A 82 6.25 -11.56 3.84
N LEU A 83 6.31 -12.88 3.87
CA LEU A 83 6.74 -13.67 2.71
C LEU A 83 5.58 -14.02 1.75
N LEU A 84 4.32 -13.85 2.13
CA LEU A 84 3.17 -14.16 1.26
C LEU A 84 3.23 -13.44 -0.09
N PRO A 85 3.63 -12.15 -0.20
CA PRO A 85 3.69 -11.45 -1.47
C PRO A 85 4.68 -12.05 -2.49
N VAL A 86 5.63 -12.88 -2.07
CA VAL A 86 6.44 -13.66 -3.00
C VAL A 86 5.56 -14.64 -3.78
N GLY A 87 4.69 -15.36 -3.06
CA GLY A 87 3.77 -16.31 -3.67
C GLY A 87 2.66 -15.63 -4.49
N THR A 88 2.09 -14.53 -3.99
CA THR A 88 1.04 -13.81 -4.73
C THR A 88 1.59 -13.14 -5.98
N ALA A 89 2.79 -12.53 -5.96
CA ALA A 89 3.42 -11.97 -7.14
C ALA A 89 3.66 -13.04 -8.24
N ALA A 90 4.18 -14.22 -7.84
CA ALA A 90 4.37 -15.32 -8.77
C ALA A 90 3.02 -15.83 -9.32
N ALA A 91 2.03 -16.04 -8.45
CA ALA A 91 0.71 -16.50 -8.85
C ALA A 91 0.02 -15.48 -9.77
N THR A 92 0.11 -14.18 -9.44
CA THR A 92 -0.46 -13.09 -10.24
C THR A 92 0.08 -13.12 -11.68
N LEU A 93 1.38 -13.21 -11.83
CA LEU A 93 2.01 -13.22 -13.16
C LEU A 93 1.66 -14.50 -13.93
N LEU A 94 1.87 -15.68 -13.33
CA LEU A 94 1.65 -16.96 -13.99
C LEU A 94 0.17 -17.15 -14.38
N ILE A 95 -0.76 -16.91 -13.45
CA ILE A 95 -2.20 -17.06 -13.73
C ILE A 95 -2.68 -15.99 -14.71
N GLY A 96 -2.21 -14.74 -14.55
CA GLY A 96 -2.54 -13.67 -15.48
C GLY A 96 -2.09 -13.97 -16.92
N ASP A 97 -0.86 -14.43 -17.10
CA ASP A 97 -0.36 -14.79 -18.43
C ASP A 97 -1.08 -16.01 -19.02
N MET A 98 -1.46 -16.99 -18.21
CA MET A 98 -2.28 -18.11 -18.66
C MET A 98 -3.66 -17.66 -19.14
N ILE A 99 -4.33 -16.79 -18.38
CA ILE A 99 -5.69 -16.29 -18.72
C ILE A 99 -5.64 -15.37 -19.94
N PHE A 100 -4.67 -14.46 -20.00
CA PHE A 100 -4.57 -13.40 -21.00
C PHE A 100 -3.53 -13.70 -22.10
N LYS A 101 -3.06 -14.97 -22.21
CA LYS A 101 -2.17 -15.47 -23.28
C LYS A 101 -0.89 -14.62 -23.45
N GLY A 102 -0.23 -14.32 -22.33
CA GLY A 102 1.01 -13.54 -22.29
C GLY A 102 0.83 -12.00 -22.31
N ALA A 103 -0.40 -11.50 -22.46
CA ALA A 103 -0.64 -10.06 -22.48
C ALA A 103 -0.52 -9.40 -21.10
N PHE A 104 -0.58 -10.18 -20.01
CA PHE A 104 -0.57 -9.63 -18.65
C PHE A 104 0.81 -9.06 -18.29
N ALA A 105 1.90 -9.75 -18.60
CA ALA A 105 3.26 -9.24 -18.37
C ALA A 105 3.49 -7.89 -19.09
N SER A 106 3.08 -7.80 -20.36
CA SER A 106 3.16 -6.55 -21.14
C SER A 106 2.32 -5.42 -20.52
N HIS A 107 1.15 -5.75 -19.97
CA HIS A 107 0.31 -4.77 -19.27
C HIS A 107 1.00 -4.21 -18.01
N ILE A 108 1.60 -5.07 -17.19
CA ILE A 108 2.32 -4.64 -15.98
C ILE A 108 3.53 -3.77 -16.36
N LEU A 109 4.31 -4.17 -17.37
CA LEU A 109 5.42 -3.36 -17.87
C LEU A 109 4.94 -1.98 -18.34
N GLY A 110 3.89 -1.92 -19.17
CA GLY A 110 3.32 -0.65 -19.62
C GLY A 110 2.78 0.23 -18.51
N ARG A 111 2.20 -0.35 -17.44
CA ARG A 111 1.74 0.41 -16.26
C ARG A 111 2.89 1.05 -15.49
N THR A 112 4.05 0.41 -15.47
CA THR A 112 5.24 0.86 -14.74
C THR A 112 6.20 1.67 -15.61
N ASP A 113 5.98 1.69 -16.92
CA ASP A 113 6.79 2.46 -17.86
C ASP A 113 6.78 3.95 -17.53
N GLY A 114 7.93 4.60 -17.65
CA GLY A 114 8.13 5.99 -17.25
C GLY A 114 8.21 6.24 -15.73
N MET A 115 7.85 5.26 -14.88
CA MET A 115 8.01 5.35 -13.42
C MET A 115 9.25 4.62 -12.92
N LEU A 116 9.57 3.47 -13.53
CA LEU A 116 10.68 2.60 -13.13
C LEU A 116 11.76 2.56 -14.22
N SER A 117 13.02 2.62 -13.78
CA SER A 117 14.19 2.62 -14.68
C SER A 117 14.75 1.21 -14.80
N PHE A 118 14.14 0.38 -15.64
CA PHE A 118 14.52 -1.03 -15.81
C PHE A 118 15.94 -1.21 -16.39
N ASP A 119 16.45 -0.21 -17.10
CA ASP A 119 17.81 -0.16 -17.65
C ASP A 119 18.88 0.11 -16.58
N LYS A 120 18.50 0.57 -15.39
CA LYS A 120 19.39 0.98 -14.29
C LYS A 120 19.01 0.29 -12.97
N ILE A 121 19.43 -0.96 -12.80
CA ILE A 121 19.07 -1.80 -11.65
C ILE A 121 19.27 -1.09 -10.29
N PRO A 122 20.39 -0.39 -10.00
CA PRO A 122 20.52 0.29 -8.71
C PRO A 122 19.46 1.39 -8.50
N LEU A 123 19.14 2.15 -9.54
CA LEU A 123 18.10 3.18 -9.48
C LEU A 123 16.72 2.55 -9.30
N LEU A 124 16.43 1.48 -10.03
CA LEU A 124 15.20 0.72 -9.92
C LEU A 124 14.96 0.23 -8.47
N MET A 125 15.99 -0.32 -7.83
CA MET A 125 15.88 -0.77 -6.44
C MET A 125 15.56 0.39 -5.48
N VAL A 126 16.19 1.54 -5.67
CA VAL A 126 15.90 2.74 -4.87
C VAL A 126 14.46 3.23 -5.10
N GLN A 127 14.00 3.23 -6.34
CA GLN A 127 12.63 3.61 -6.70
C GLN A 127 11.59 2.69 -6.03
N ILE A 128 11.80 1.36 -6.07
CA ILE A 128 10.92 0.38 -5.40
C ILE A 128 10.86 0.65 -3.89
N VAL A 129 12.00 0.86 -3.25
CA VAL A 129 12.06 1.08 -1.79
C VAL A 129 11.33 2.36 -1.42
N ILE A 130 11.59 3.46 -2.13
CA ILE A 130 10.97 4.77 -1.84
C ILE A 130 9.46 4.70 -2.07
N ALA A 131 9.02 4.12 -3.20
CA ALA A 131 7.61 4.00 -3.54
C ALA A 131 6.86 3.16 -2.49
N ALA A 132 7.33 1.93 -2.21
CA ALA A 132 6.68 1.05 -1.25
C ALA A 132 6.67 1.65 0.18
N LEU A 133 7.75 2.29 0.62
CA LEU A 133 7.79 2.95 1.92
C LEU A 133 6.79 4.11 1.99
N GLY A 134 6.75 4.96 0.97
CA GLY A 134 5.80 6.08 0.91
C GLY A 134 4.35 5.60 0.91
N GLU A 135 4.04 4.58 0.12
CA GLU A 135 2.71 3.99 0.06
C GLU A 135 2.31 3.37 1.40
N GLU A 136 3.19 2.64 2.07
CA GLU A 136 2.85 2.03 3.36
C GLU A 136 2.70 3.05 4.49
N ILE A 137 3.46 4.15 4.48
CA ILE A 137 3.23 5.27 5.42
C ILE A 137 1.84 5.88 5.16
N ALA A 138 1.49 6.14 3.89
CA ALA A 138 0.22 6.75 3.52
C ALA A 138 -0.97 5.83 3.80
N TRP A 139 -0.90 4.56 3.37
CA TRP A 139 -2.04 3.65 3.41
C TRP A 139 -2.15 2.87 4.72
N ARG A 140 -1.03 2.41 5.31
CA ARG A 140 -1.04 1.65 6.57
C ARG A 140 -0.81 2.53 7.77
N GLY A 141 0.17 3.41 7.70
CA GLY A 141 0.44 4.35 8.79
C GLY A 141 -0.70 5.34 9.00
N PHE A 142 -1.15 6.00 7.92
CA PHE A 142 -2.21 7.00 8.02
C PHE A 142 -3.60 6.38 7.79
N PHE A 143 -3.95 6.01 6.55
CA PHE A 143 -5.34 5.65 6.23
C PHE A 143 -5.86 4.55 7.15
N LEU A 144 -5.21 3.38 7.16
CA LEU A 144 -5.62 2.26 8.00
C LEU A 144 -5.41 2.55 9.50
N GLY A 145 -4.20 2.98 9.89
CA GLY A 145 -3.84 3.15 11.30
C GLY A 145 -4.65 4.20 12.03
N LYS A 146 -4.97 5.32 11.36
CA LYS A 146 -5.76 6.38 11.98
C LYS A 146 -7.27 6.10 11.89
N SER A 147 -7.76 5.48 10.81
CA SER A 147 -9.18 5.09 10.71
C SER A 147 -9.57 3.98 11.70
N MET A 148 -8.66 3.06 12.04
CA MET A 148 -8.89 2.03 13.06
C MET A 148 -9.17 2.59 14.47
N ARG A 149 -8.93 3.86 14.69
CA ARG A 149 -9.31 4.55 15.95
C ARG A 149 -10.80 4.81 16.02
N ILE A 150 -11.49 4.82 14.89
CA ILE A 150 -12.90 5.20 14.77
C ILE A 150 -13.74 4.03 14.27
N LEU A 151 -13.18 3.15 13.44
CA LEU A 151 -13.88 2.08 12.75
C LEU A 151 -13.24 0.71 13.02
N PRO A 152 -14.00 -0.40 12.86
CA PRO A 152 -13.47 -1.76 13.00
C PRO A 152 -12.38 -2.04 11.96
N PHE A 153 -11.39 -2.86 12.34
CA PHE A 153 -10.25 -3.20 11.50
C PHE A 153 -10.64 -3.66 10.08
N TRP A 154 -11.56 -4.61 9.95
CA TRP A 154 -11.90 -5.17 8.64
C TRP A 154 -12.54 -4.14 7.71
N LEU A 155 -13.35 -3.24 8.24
CA LEU A 155 -13.91 -2.15 7.44
C LEU A 155 -12.80 -1.21 6.96
N CYS A 156 -11.88 -0.83 7.84
CA CYS A 156 -10.74 0.01 7.46
C CYS A 156 -9.82 -0.69 6.45
N ALA A 157 -9.55 -1.99 6.65
CA ALA A 157 -8.71 -2.78 5.76
C ALA A 157 -9.32 -2.90 4.36
N ILE A 158 -10.61 -3.21 4.27
CA ILE A 158 -11.32 -3.31 2.97
C ILE A 158 -11.34 -1.95 2.27
N LEU A 159 -11.72 -0.86 2.97
CA LEU A 159 -11.79 0.47 2.37
C LEU A 159 -10.41 0.96 1.91
N SER A 160 -9.38 0.83 2.74
CA SER A 160 -8.02 1.24 2.36
C SER A 160 -7.49 0.43 1.19
N SER A 161 -7.73 -0.89 1.17
CA SER A 161 -7.25 -1.76 0.11
C SER A 161 -8.00 -1.56 -1.20
N LEU A 162 -9.30 -1.29 -1.15
CA LEU A 162 -10.09 -0.97 -2.34
C LEU A 162 -9.62 0.34 -2.98
N LEU A 163 -9.46 1.39 -2.18
CA LEU A 163 -8.99 2.69 -2.67
C LEU A 163 -7.54 2.63 -3.15
N PHE A 164 -6.68 1.85 -2.48
CA PHE A 164 -5.33 1.55 -2.92
C PHE A 164 -5.32 0.89 -4.30
N ALA A 165 -6.12 -0.15 -4.48
CA ALA A 165 -6.24 -0.84 -5.76
C ALA A 165 -6.78 0.09 -6.87
N ILE A 166 -7.83 0.86 -6.60
CA ILE A 166 -8.39 1.84 -7.55
C ILE A 166 -7.32 2.86 -7.97
N ALA A 167 -6.46 3.31 -7.05
CA ALA A 167 -5.37 4.23 -7.36
C ALA A 167 -4.34 3.65 -8.36
N HIS A 168 -4.38 2.34 -8.63
CA HIS A 168 -3.52 1.64 -9.59
C HIS A 168 -4.19 1.35 -10.94
N ILE A 169 -5.43 1.78 -11.16
CA ILE A 169 -6.10 1.61 -12.46
C ILE A 169 -5.21 2.20 -13.57
N SER A 170 -5.03 1.43 -14.63
CA SER A 170 -4.24 1.79 -15.81
C SER A 170 -4.99 1.44 -17.10
N SER A 171 -4.47 1.85 -18.25
CA SER A 171 -5.07 1.56 -19.55
C SER A 171 -4.98 0.07 -19.88
N GLY A 172 -6.03 -0.52 -20.46
CA GLY A 172 -6.07 -1.91 -20.86
C GLY A 172 -7.48 -2.42 -21.11
N SER A 173 -7.62 -3.69 -21.49
CA SER A 173 -8.94 -4.33 -21.59
C SER A 173 -9.56 -4.49 -20.19
N VAL A 174 -10.90 -4.39 -20.11
CA VAL A 174 -11.62 -4.46 -18.82
C VAL A 174 -11.25 -5.71 -18.02
N GLY A 175 -11.18 -6.89 -18.67
CA GLY A 175 -10.84 -8.14 -17.98
C GLY A 175 -9.44 -8.12 -17.39
N LEU A 176 -8.47 -7.63 -18.15
CA LEU A 176 -7.05 -7.55 -17.76
C LEU A 176 -6.85 -6.56 -16.60
N VAL A 177 -7.43 -5.35 -16.72
CA VAL A 177 -7.39 -4.32 -15.67
C VAL A 177 -8.10 -4.81 -14.40
N SER A 178 -9.27 -5.46 -14.54
CA SER A 178 -9.99 -6.00 -13.37
C SER A 178 -9.20 -7.06 -12.62
N TYR A 179 -8.50 -7.94 -13.34
CA TYR A 179 -7.63 -8.95 -12.73
C TYR A 179 -6.45 -8.30 -11.99
N ASP A 180 -5.76 -7.34 -12.63
CA ASP A 180 -4.66 -6.59 -12.02
C ASP A 180 -5.10 -5.91 -10.72
N ILE A 181 -6.19 -5.14 -10.78
CA ILE A 181 -6.75 -4.43 -9.62
C ILE A 181 -7.18 -5.40 -8.50
N PHE A 182 -7.77 -6.55 -8.87
CA PHE A 182 -8.12 -7.58 -7.89
C PHE A 182 -6.89 -8.13 -7.17
N MET A 183 -5.79 -8.40 -7.87
CA MET A 183 -4.57 -8.92 -7.27
C MET A 183 -3.87 -7.86 -6.40
N ILE A 184 -3.86 -6.59 -6.82
CA ILE A 184 -3.39 -5.47 -5.99
C ILE A 184 -4.24 -5.35 -4.71
N PHE A 185 -5.55 -5.52 -4.80
CA PHE A 185 -6.43 -5.53 -3.63
C PHE A 185 -6.07 -6.66 -2.66
N VAL A 186 -5.82 -7.88 -3.17
CA VAL A 186 -5.40 -9.03 -2.35
C VAL A 186 -4.09 -8.74 -1.61
N ASP A 187 -3.07 -8.24 -2.30
CA ASP A 187 -1.79 -7.88 -1.68
C ASP A 187 -1.97 -6.77 -0.64
N SER A 188 -2.80 -5.78 -0.94
CA SER A 188 -3.12 -4.70 -0.02
C SER A 188 -3.78 -5.19 1.28
N ILE A 189 -4.66 -6.20 1.21
CA ILE A 189 -5.22 -6.86 2.40
C ILE A 189 -4.12 -7.57 3.21
N ILE A 190 -3.17 -8.24 2.55
CA ILE A 190 -2.03 -8.88 3.23
C ILE A 190 -1.21 -7.83 3.99
N TYR A 191 -0.89 -6.70 3.36
CA TYR A 191 -0.16 -5.59 4.01
C TYR A 191 -0.95 -5.00 5.20
N ALA A 192 -2.28 -4.89 5.07
CA ALA A 192 -3.14 -4.47 6.18
C ALA A 192 -3.09 -5.46 7.37
N MET A 193 -3.07 -6.78 7.09
CA MET A 193 -2.94 -7.81 8.13
C MET A 193 -1.56 -7.77 8.80
N ILE A 194 -0.49 -7.55 8.03
CA ILE A 194 0.87 -7.36 8.56
C ILE A 194 0.89 -6.16 9.51
N TYR A 195 0.36 -5.01 9.07
CA TYR A 195 0.26 -3.83 9.91
C TYR A 195 -0.56 -4.08 11.18
N LYS A 196 -1.69 -4.78 11.07
CA LYS A 196 -2.52 -5.13 12.23
C LYS A 196 -1.78 -5.97 13.27
N LYS A 197 -0.95 -6.91 12.82
CA LYS A 197 -0.18 -7.79 13.71
C LYS A 197 1.08 -7.13 14.27
N SER A 198 1.82 -6.41 13.43
CA SER A 198 3.09 -5.78 13.82
C SER A 198 2.86 -4.46 14.58
N GLY A 199 1.84 -3.68 14.18
CA GLY A 199 1.63 -2.29 14.60
C GLY A 199 2.63 -1.33 13.97
N ASN A 200 3.32 -1.72 12.86
CA ASN A 200 4.42 -0.98 12.29
C ASN A 200 4.39 -1.03 10.75
N CYS A 201 4.20 0.13 10.11
CA CYS A 201 4.13 0.22 8.65
C CYS A 201 5.47 -0.09 7.96
N LEU A 202 6.60 -0.06 8.68
CA LEU A 202 7.89 -0.50 8.14
C LEU A 202 7.91 -2.01 7.84
N ILE A 203 7.16 -2.81 8.61
CA ILE A 203 7.08 -4.25 8.39
C ILE A 203 6.21 -4.55 7.16
N SER A 204 5.11 -3.82 6.98
CA SER A 204 4.34 -3.94 5.73
C SER A 204 5.11 -3.39 4.53
N ALA A 205 5.91 -2.32 4.69
CA ALA A 205 6.80 -1.82 3.64
C ALA A 205 7.87 -2.85 3.24
N LEU A 206 8.47 -3.56 4.20
CA LEU A 206 9.39 -4.65 3.89
C LEU A 206 8.71 -5.72 3.01
N SER A 207 7.51 -6.13 3.38
CA SER A 207 6.72 -7.11 2.62
C SER A 207 6.38 -6.61 1.21
N HIS A 208 5.99 -5.36 1.09
CA HIS A 208 5.68 -4.70 -0.18
C HIS A 208 6.92 -4.61 -1.10
N ILE A 209 8.07 -4.22 -0.54
CA ILE A 209 9.36 -4.21 -1.27
C ILE A 209 9.69 -5.61 -1.79
N ILE A 210 9.56 -6.64 -0.95
CA ILE A 210 9.82 -8.03 -1.33
C ILE A 210 8.87 -8.47 -2.47
N GLY A 211 7.57 -8.16 -2.36
CA GLY A 211 6.58 -8.47 -3.40
C GLY A 211 6.90 -7.78 -4.73
N ASN A 212 7.17 -6.47 -4.70
CA ASN A 212 7.53 -5.71 -5.90
C ASN A 212 8.84 -6.21 -6.52
N ALA A 213 9.87 -6.46 -5.72
CA ALA A 213 11.13 -7.00 -6.21
C ALA A 213 10.96 -8.38 -6.86
N THR A 214 10.13 -9.26 -6.25
CA THR A 214 9.79 -10.57 -6.83
C THR A 214 9.07 -10.41 -8.16
N GLY A 215 8.04 -9.56 -8.23
CA GLY A 215 7.30 -9.30 -9.46
C GLY A 215 8.20 -8.80 -10.59
N ILE A 216 9.09 -7.84 -10.29
CA ILE A 216 10.04 -7.29 -11.26
C ILE A 216 11.04 -8.34 -11.74
N LEU A 217 11.61 -9.13 -10.82
CA LEU A 217 12.53 -10.21 -11.20
C LEU A 217 11.86 -11.22 -12.14
N LEU A 218 10.61 -11.59 -11.85
CA LEU A 218 9.85 -12.48 -12.70
C LEU A 218 9.57 -11.84 -14.08
N LEU A 219 9.16 -10.56 -14.13
CA LEU A 219 8.94 -9.84 -15.39
C LEU A 219 10.21 -9.77 -16.25
N MET A 220 11.38 -9.56 -15.63
CA MET A 220 12.67 -9.56 -16.34
C MET A 220 13.05 -10.94 -16.94
N MET A 221 12.44 -12.03 -16.47
CA MET A 221 12.61 -13.36 -17.06
C MET A 221 11.69 -13.60 -18.27
N TYR A 222 10.66 -12.77 -18.45
CA TYR A 222 9.73 -12.81 -19.58
C TYR A 222 10.12 -11.85 -20.71
N SER A 223 11.03 -10.91 -20.45
CA SER A 223 11.55 -9.96 -21.45
C SER A 223 12.82 -10.48 -22.11
#